data_b6ea5483fe2f5c023122a5de354846d0
#
_entry.id   b6ea5483fe2f5c023122a5de354846d0
#
_cell.length_a   1.000
_cell.length_b   1.000
_cell.length_c   1.000
_cell.angle_alpha   90.00
_cell.angle_beta   90.00
_cell.angle_gamma   90.00
#
_symmetry.space_group_name_H-M   'P 1'
#
loop_
_entity.id
_entity.type
_entity.pdbx_description
1 polymer ?
#
loop_
_entity_poly.entity_id
_entity_poly.type
_entity_poly.pdbx_seq_one_letter_code
_entity_poly.pdbx_strand_id
1 'polypeptide(L)'
;MGPICAAEHLGQFMPDHPVVPLGHDQSCGTISAAPWGSPSILPIPWTYLAMTGSDGQADATKVAILNANYVARRLEGEFPLLYSGQNGLIGHECIIDVRPFKSSTGVDVEDIAKRLMDYGFHAPTVSFPVAGTLMVEPTESESKQELDRFCEAMLSIREEIQEIEDGNADKADNLLKNAPHTMESVAADDWSHPYSRERAAFPTKETRDHKSWPTVGRVEGAYGDRNLICTCQSWDADAYDADSD
;
A
#
# COMPACT_ATOMS: atom_id res chain seq x y z
N MET A 1 -10.05 7.92 12.40
CA MET A 1 -10.30 8.61 13.68
C MET A 1 -9.77 7.74 14.81
N GLY A 2 -9.01 8.31 15.75
CA GLY A 2 -8.38 7.56 16.86
C GLY A 2 -8.61 8.29 18.19
N PRO A 3 -9.77 8.12 18.85
CA PRO A 3 -9.98 8.71 20.16
C PRO A 3 -9.03 8.09 21.19
N ILE A 4 -8.43 8.93 22.03
CA ILE A 4 -7.53 8.51 23.11
C ILE A 4 -8.16 8.90 24.44
N CYS A 5 -8.21 7.94 25.37
CA CYS A 5 -8.60 8.17 26.74
C CYS A 5 -7.38 8.02 27.65
N ALA A 6 -7.28 8.85 28.66
CA ALA A 6 -6.22 8.78 29.66
C ALA A 6 -6.81 8.62 31.06
N ALA A 7 -6.09 7.91 31.94
CA ALA A 7 -6.42 7.84 33.36
C ALA A 7 -6.26 9.24 34.01
N GLU A 8 -7.02 9.52 35.05
CA GLU A 8 -7.09 10.84 35.71
C GLU A 8 -5.70 11.42 36.07
N HIS A 9 -4.78 10.57 36.57
CA HIS A 9 -3.44 11.01 36.97
C HIS A 9 -2.56 11.47 35.79
N LEU A 10 -2.94 11.14 34.54
CA LEU A 10 -2.26 11.58 33.32
C LEU A 10 -2.88 12.86 32.74
N GLY A 11 -4.03 13.28 33.23
CA GLY A 11 -4.78 14.43 32.71
C GLY A 11 -3.93 15.70 32.65
N GLN A 12 -3.14 15.98 33.67
CA GLN A 12 -2.28 17.18 33.74
C GLN A 12 -1.20 17.23 32.65
N PHE A 13 -0.83 16.09 32.07
CA PHE A 13 0.21 15.98 31.04
C PHE A 13 -0.37 15.95 29.61
N MET A 14 -1.69 16.02 29.48
CA MET A 14 -2.35 16.03 28.17
C MET A 14 -1.97 17.28 27.37
N PRO A 15 -2.09 17.22 26.03
CA PRO A 15 -1.81 18.38 25.18
C PRO A 15 -2.61 19.63 25.58
N ASP A 16 -1.99 20.79 25.48
CA ASP A 16 -2.66 22.06 25.62
C ASP A 16 -2.57 22.88 24.31
N HIS A 17 -3.23 24.00 24.23
CA HIS A 17 -3.27 24.83 23.04
C HIS A 17 -3.14 26.31 23.38
N PRO A 18 -2.23 27.07 22.71
CA PRO A 18 -1.93 28.45 23.05
C PRO A 18 -3.08 29.42 22.79
N VAL A 19 -3.96 29.10 21.83
CA VAL A 19 -5.11 29.92 21.46
C VAL A 19 -6.38 29.52 22.23
N VAL A 20 -6.51 28.22 22.53
CA VAL A 20 -7.65 27.66 23.29
C VAL A 20 -7.09 26.84 24.45
N PRO A 21 -6.71 27.49 25.56
CA PRO A 21 -6.13 26.78 26.71
C PRO A 21 -7.12 25.75 27.29
N LEU A 22 -6.62 24.53 27.49
CA LEU A 22 -7.38 23.41 28.03
C LEU A 22 -7.17 23.25 29.54
N GLY A 23 -6.19 23.98 30.11
CA GLY A 23 -5.93 24.04 31.55
C GLY A 23 -5.07 22.88 32.08
N HIS A 24 -4.15 22.37 31.29
CA HIS A 24 -3.23 21.29 31.67
C HIS A 24 -1.90 21.89 32.16
N ASP A 25 -1.66 21.91 33.46
CA ASP A 25 -0.52 22.60 34.09
C ASP A 25 0.86 22.04 33.68
N GLN A 26 0.96 20.77 33.30
CA GLN A 26 2.19 20.09 32.90
C GLN A 26 2.10 19.54 31.48
N SER A 27 1.37 20.25 30.63
CA SER A 27 1.12 19.86 29.25
C SER A 27 2.39 19.51 28.48
N CYS A 28 2.32 18.50 27.62
CA CYS A 28 3.37 18.18 26.66
C CYS A 28 3.44 19.17 25.48
N GLY A 29 2.60 20.21 25.47
CA GLY A 29 2.54 21.22 24.43
C GLY A 29 1.46 20.93 23.38
N THR A 30 1.50 21.69 22.28
CA THR A 30 0.53 21.58 21.18
C THR A 30 0.91 20.43 20.26
N ILE A 31 -0.03 19.52 19.98
CA ILE A 31 0.17 18.39 19.07
C ILE A 31 -0.39 18.68 17.66
N SER A 32 -1.51 19.41 17.59
CA SER A 32 -2.15 19.77 16.31
C SER A 32 -2.68 21.20 16.33
N ALA A 33 -2.95 21.75 15.15
CA ALA A 33 -3.52 23.08 15.01
C ALA A 33 -4.92 23.22 15.65
N ALA A 34 -5.65 22.13 15.81
CA ALA A 34 -6.93 22.09 16.51
C ALA A 34 -6.79 21.29 17.82
N PRO A 35 -7.25 21.84 18.99
CA PRO A 35 -7.03 21.20 20.29
C PRO A 35 -7.65 19.80 20.42
N TRP A 36 -8.75 19.55 19.72
CA TRP A 36 -9.48 18.27 19.73
C TRP A 36 -9.41 17.52 18.40
N GLY A 37 -8.41 17.80 17.58
CA GLY A 37 -8.29 17.24 16.23
C GLY A 37 -9.23 17.92 15.24
N SER A 38 -9.67 17.18 14.21
CA SER A 38 -10.56 17.68 13.14
C SER A 38 -11.99 17.15 13.32
N PRO A 39 -12.88 17.80 14.07
CA PRO A 39 -14.23 17.29 14.35
C PRO A 39 -15.09 17.10 13.11
N SER A 40 -14.78 17.77 12.00
CA SER A 40 -15.47 17.63 10.71
C SER A 40 -15.39 16.21 10.12
N ILE A 41 -14.46 15.37 10.57
CA ILE A 41 -14.39 13.96 10.14
C ILE A 41 -15.39 13.05 10.88
N LEU A 42 -15.95 13.49 12.01
CA LEU A 42 -16.89 12.70 12.81
C LEU A 42 -18.20 12.33 12.08
N PRO A 43 -18.77 13.17 11.19
CA PRO A 43 -19.91 12.76 10.38
C PRO A 43 -19.66 11.54 9.50
N ILE A 44 -18.42 11.25 9.10
CA ILE A 44 -18.07 10.08 8.27
C ILE A 44 -18.39 8.79 9.01
N PRO A 45 -17.76 8.47 10.17
CA PRO A 45 -18.09 7.26 10.90
C PRO A 45 -19.52 7.24 11.45
N TRP A 46 -20.07 8.43 11.82
CA TRP A 46 -21.45 8.51 12.25
C TRP A 46 -22.43 8.09 11.15
N THR A 47 -22.24 8.58 9.93
CA THR A 47 -23.08 8.20 8.79
C THR A 47 -22.93 6.72 8.47
N TYR A 48 -21.71 6.20 8.46
CA TYR A 48 -21.44 4.79 8.23
C TYR A 48 -22.18 3.90 9.24
N LEU A 49 -22.07 4.22 10.53
CA LEU A 49 -22.78 3.49 11.60
C LEU A 49 -24.31 3.64 11.51
N ALA A 50 -24.81 4.83 11.16
CA ALA A 50 -26.24 5.06 11.01
C ALA A 50 -26.83 4.28 9.81
N MET A 51 -26.07 4.15 8.73
CA MET A 51 -26.50 3.41 7.54
C MET A 51 -26.46 1.88 7.74
N THR A 52 -25.45 1.37 8.42
CA THR A 52 -25.22 -0.08 8.55
C THR A 52 -25.91 -0.68 9.77
N GLY A 53 -26.01 0.07 10.86
CA GLY A 53 -26.52 -0.45 12.14
C GLY A 53 -25.64 -1.56 12.73
N SER A 54 -26.10 -2.19 13.80
CA SER A 54 -25.36 -3.28 14.48
C SER A 54 -25.20 -4.51 13.60
N ASP A 55 -26.26 -4.88 12.89
CA ASP A 55 -26.27 -6.09 12.05
C ASP A 55 -25.37 -5.90 10.84
N GLY A 56 -25.44 -4.73 10.17
CA GLY A 56 -24.55 -4.39 9.06
C GLY A 56 -23.08 -4.36 9.46
N GLN A 57 -22.74 -3.87 10.66
CA GLN A 57 -21.36 -3.92 11.17
C GLN A 57 -20.87 -5.36 11.38
N ALA A 58 -21.72 -6.22 11.93
CA ALA A 58 -21.40 -7.64 12.11
C ALA A 58 -21.21 -8.34 10.75
N ASP A 59 -22.06 -8.05 9.78
CA ASP A 59 -21.98 -8.64 8.44
C ASP A 59 -20.78 -8.11 7.65
N ALA A 60 -20.46 -6.82 7.73
CA ALA A 60 -19.24 -6.24 7.16
C ALA A 60 -17.99 -6.99 7.66
N THR A 61 -17.89 -7.23 8.97
CA THR A 61 -16.78 -7.99 9.55
C THR A 61 -16.71 -9.43 9.03
N LYS A 62 -17.85 -10.13 8.95
CA LYS A 62 -17.89 -11.50 8.41
C LYS A 62 -17.46 -11.55 6.94
N VAL A 63 -17.91 -10.57 6.14
CA VAL A 63 -17.55 -10.48 4.72
C VAL A 63 -16.06 -10.17 4.55
N ALA A 64 -15.49 -9.25 5.34
CA ALA A 64 -14.06 -8.98 5.31
C ALA A 64 -13.22 -10.24 5.59
N ILE A 65 -13.58 -11.02 6.62
CA ILE A 65 -12.92 -12.29 6.94
C ILE A 65 -13.11 -13.31 5.81
N LEU A 66 -14.32 -13.41 5.24
CA LEU A 66 -14.59 -14.28 4.12
C LEU A 66 -13.73 -13.92 2.89
N ASN A 67 -13.65 -12.64 2.55
CA ASN A 67 -12.87 -12.15 1.43
C ASN A 67 -11.37 -12.46 1.57
N ALA A 68 -10.80 -12.24 2.77
CA ALA A 68 -9.40 -12.57 3.04
C ALA A 68 -9.14 -14.08 2.89
N ASN A 69 -10.02 -14.92 3.43
CA ASN A 69 -9.91 -16.38 3.29
C ASN A 69 -10.12 -16.84 1.84
N TYR A 70 -10.99 -16.16 1.09
CA TYR A 70 -11.16 -16.42 -0.35
C TYR A 70 -9.87 -16.18 -1.13
N VAL A 71 -9.23 -15.01 -0.93
CA VAL A 71 -7.93 -14.69 -1.56
C VAL A 71 -6.88 -15.72 -1.15
N ALA A 72 -6.77 -16.03 0.14
CA ALA A 72 -5.83 -17.02 0.65
C ALA A 72 -5.98 -18.39 -0.04
N ARG A 73 -7.21 -18.87 -0.19
CA ARG A 73 -7.50 -20.15 -0.86
C ARG A 73 -7.24 -20.13 -2.36
N ARG A 74 -7.52 -19.01 -3.03
CA ARG A 74 -7.26 -18.84 -4.46
C ARG A 74 -5.75 -18.85 -4.79
N LEU A 75 -4.92 -18.38 -3.86
CA LEU A 75 -3.48 -18.30 -4.01
C LEU A 75 -2.74 -19.51 -3.38
N GLU A 76 -3.47 -20.42 -2.73
CA GLU A 76 -2.88 -21.60 -2.07
C GLU A 76 -2.13 -22.46 -3.07
N GLY A 77 -0.91 -22.85 -2.70
CA GLY A 77 -0.01 -23.65 -3.54
C GLY A 77 0.95 -22.82 -4.39
N GLU A 78 0.58 -21.61 -4.78
CA GLU A 78 1.43 -20.72 -5.57
C GLU A 78 2.16 -19.69 -4.71
N PHE A 79 1.49 -19.21 -3.66
CA PHE A 79 2.04 -18.26 -2.69
C PHE A 79 1.87 -18.79 -1.26
N PRO A 80 2.98 -19.00 -0.53
CA PRO A 80 2.89 -19.42 0.87
C PRO A 80 2.22 -18.38 1.75
N LEU A 81 1.30 -18.82 2.62
CA LEU A 81 0.80 -18.00 3.72
C LEU A 81 1.75 -18.10 4.90
N LEU A 82 2.14 -16.95 5.47
CA LEU A 82 3.03 -16.93 6.62
C LEU A 82 2.33 -17.34 7.91
N TYR A 83 1.08 -16.90 8.09
CA TYR A 83 0.30 -17.18 9.29
C TYR A 83 -1.06 -17.74 8.95
N SER A 84 -1.47 -18.76 9.69
CA SER A 84 -2.82 -19.29 9.70
C SER A 84 -3.18 -19.79 11.09
N GLY A 85 -4.47 -19.73 11.43
CA GLY A 85 -5.02 -20.29 12.65
C GLY A 85 -5.44 -21.75 12.49
N GLN A 86 -6.34 -22.18 13.37
CA GLN A 86 -6.93 -23.52 13.31
C GLN A 86 -7.64 -23.74 11.97
N ASN A 87 -7.53 -24.94 11.43
CA ASN A 87 -8.11 -25.35 10.14
C ASN A 87 -7.59 -24.56 8.92
N GLY A 88 -6.43 -23.90 9.03
CA GLY A 88 -5.87 -23.09 7.94
C GLY A 88 -6.66 -21.81 7.63
N LEU A 89 -7.51 -21.35 8.54
CA LEU A 89 -8.26 -20.10 8.39
C LEU A 89 -7.45 -18.91 8.90
N ILE A 90 -7.73 -17.76 8.34
CA ILE A 90 -7.10 -16.48 8.70
C ILE A 90 -8.17 -15.46 9.15
N GLY A 91 -7.74 -14.35 9.72
CA GLY A 91 -8.60 -13.21 10.03
C GLY A 91 -8.98 -12.41 8.78
N HIS A 92 -8.98 -11.10 8.89
CA HIS A 92 -9.29 -10.17 7.79
C HIS A 92 -8.08 -9.80 6.91
N GLU A 93 -6.89 -10.26 7.28
CA GLU A 93 -5.63 -10.01 6.59
C GLU A 93 -4.97 -11.32 6.15
N CYS A 94 -4.41 -11.31 4.95
CA CYS A 94 -3.68 -12.41 4.35
C CYS A 94 -2.20 -12.03 4.24
N ILE A 95 -1.33 -12.67 5.01
CA ILE A 95 0.12 -12.41 4.97
C ILE A 95 0.79 -13.40 4.03
N ILE A 96 1.16 -12.93 2.84
CA ILE A 96 1.80 -13.71 1.79
C ILE A 96 3.31 -13.62 1.93
N ASP A 97 3.99 -14.77 2.04
CA ASP A 97 5.44 -14.86 2.15
C ASP A 97 6.08 -14.99 0.76
N VAL A 98 6.73 -13.94 0.29
CA VAL A 98 7.41 -13.93 -1.01
C VAL A 98 8.93 -14.10 -0.91
N ARG A 99 9.47 -14.29 0.29
CA ARG A 99 10.91 -14.48 0.53
C ARG A 99 11.52 -15.67 -0.21
N PRO A 100 10.80 -16.80 -0.41
CA PRO A 100 11.35 -17.92 -1.20
C PRO A 100 11.74 -17.53 -2.61
N PHE A 101 10.98 -16.66 -3.27
CA PHE A 101 11.26 -16.23 -4.66
C PHE A 101 12.53 -15.38 -4.76
N LYS A 102 12.84 -14.60 -3.72
CA LYS A 102 14.07 -13.81 -3.68
C LYS A 102 15.32 -14.68 -3.74
N SER A 103 15.31 -15.84 -3.10
CA SER A 103 16.45 -16.74 -3.10
C SER A 103 16.66 -17.47 -4.42
N SER A 104 15.59 -17.79 -5.17
CA SER A 104 15.67 -18.52 -6.44
C SER A 104 15.89 -17.60 -7.65
N THR A 105 15.21 -16.45 -7.68
CA THR A 105 15.16 -15.59 -8.86
C THR A 105 15.75 -14.19 -8.63
N GLY A 106 15.94 -13.78 -7.39
CA GLY A 106 16.26 -12.39 -7.02
C GLY A 106 15.04 -11.45 -6.97
N VAL A 107 13.84 -11.94 -7.31
CA VAL A 107 12.59 -11.16 -7.22
C VAL A 107 12.22 -10.98 -5.75
N ASP A 108 12.04 -9.76 -5.31
CA ASP A 108 11.62 -9.44 -3.96
C ASP A 108 10.20 -8.87 -3.90
N VAL A 109 9.77 -8.58 -2.68
CA VAL A 109 8.42 -8.10 -2.42
C VAL A 109 8.11 -6.77 -3.12
N GLU A 110 9.11 -5.90 -3.26
CA GLU A 110 8.95 -4.62 -3.94
C GLU A 110 8.73 -4.82 -5.45
N ASP A 111 9.41 -5.79 -6.06
CA ASP A 111 9.24 -6.12 -7.48
C ASP A 111 7.80 -6.56 -7.76
N ILE A 112 7.24 -7.42 -6.92
CA ILE A 112 5.85 -7.87 -7.03
C ILE A 112 4.88 -6.72 -6.84
N ALA A 113 5.12 -5.88 -5.82
CA ALA A 113 4.30 -4.71 -5.54
C ALA A 113 4.29 -3.72 -6.72
N LYS A 114 5.45 -3.47 -7.32
CA LYS A 114 5.57 -2.60 -8.50
C LYS A 114 4.91 -3.23 -9.73
N ARG A 115 5.03 -4.54 -9.90
CA ARG A 115 4.38 -5.24 -11.01
C ARG A 115 2.84 -5.22 -10.90
N LEU A 116 2.27 -5.29 -9.70
CA LEU A 116 0.84 -5.13 -9.46
C LEU A 116 0.30 -3.77 -9.95
N MET A 117 1.12 -2.72 -9.96
CA MET A 117 0.73 -1.42 -10.54
C MET A 117 0.48 -1.52 -12.05
N ASP A 118 1.21 -2.36 -12.78
CA ASP A 118 0.96 -2.62 -14.20
C ASP A 118 -0.38 -3.34 -14.45
N TYR A 119 -0.81 -4.12 -13.45
CA TYR A 119 -2.14 -4.76 -13.43
C TYR A 119 -3.25 -3.83 -12.94
N GLY A 120 -2.92 -2.56 -12.63
CA GLY A 120 -3.90 -1.56 -12.20
C GLY A 120 -4.29 -1.65 -10.73
N PHE A 121 -3.42 -2.21 -9.89
CA PHE A 121 -3.62 -2.26 -8.45
C PHE A 121 -2.71 -1.26 -7.73
N HIS A 122 -3.26 -0.60 -6.71
CA HIS A 122 -2.43 -0.06 -5.64
C HIS A 122 -1.92 -1.24 -4.82
N ALA A 123 -0.59 -1.38 -4.75
CA ALA A 123 0.00 -2.55 -4.12
C ALA A 123 -0.40 -2.69 -2.65
N PRO A 124 -0.55 -3.92 -2.14
CA PRO A 124 -0.74 -4.19 -0.72
C PRO A 124 0.43 -3.67 0.12
N THR A 125 0.24 -3.58 1.44
CA THR A 125 1.31 -3.19 2.38
C THR A 125 2.51 -4.14 2.26
N VAL A 126 3.67 -3.54 2.04
CA VAL A 126 4.93 -4.24 1.79
C VAL A 126 5.75 -4.38 3.08
N SER A 127 6.32 -5.56 3.30
CA SER A 127 7.25 -5.82 4.41
C SER A 127 6.68 -5.54 5.80
N PHE A 128 5.40 -5.79 5.98
CA PHE A 128 4.70 -5.69 7.27
C PHE A 128 3.71 -6.86 7.43
N PRO A 129 3.59 -7.49 8.59
CA PRO A 129 4.37 -7.28 9.83
C PRO A 129 5.79 -7.86 9.77
N VAL A 130 6.13 -8.60 8.73
CA VAL A 130 7.43 -9.23 8.56
C VAL A 130 8.07 -8.75 7.26
N ALA A 131 9.37 -8.44 7.30
CA ALA A 131 10.12 -8.05 6.11
C ALA A 131 10.04 -9.12 5.01
N GLY A 132 9.78 -8.70 3.77
CA GLY A 132 9.65 -9.58 2.62
C GLY A 132 8.30 -10.30 2.50
N THR A 133 7.25 -9.74 3.09
CA THR A 133 5.87 -10.22 2.95
C THR A 133 4.97 -9.15 2.35
N LEU A 134 3.84 -9.58 1.79
CA LEU A 134 2.72 -8.71 1.40
C LEU A 134 1.57 -8.95 2.38
N MET A 135 1.01 -7.87 2.92
CA MET A 135 -0.21 -7.93 3.72
C MET A 135 -1.39 -7.48 2.87
N VAL A 136 -2.24 -8.43 2.51
CA VAL A 136 -3.43 -8.20 1.70
C VAL A 136 -4.64 -8.14 2.61
N GLU A 137 -5.32 -6.99 2.61
CA GLU A 137 -6.52 -6.74 3.42
C GLU A 137 -7.69 -6.38 2.49
N PRO A 138 -8.40 -7.38 1.95
CA PRO A 138 -9.62 -7.13 1.22
C PRO A 138 -10.74 -6.80 2.21
N THR A 139 -11.31 -5.60 2.08
CA THR A 139 -12.41 -5.15 2.95
C THR A 139 -13.74 -5.76 2.52
N GLU A 140 -14.80 -5.50 3.28
CA GLU A 140 -16.17 -5.87 2.93
C GLU A 140 -16.70 -5.18 1.67
N SER A 141 -16.10 -4.05 1.30
CA SER A 141 -16.51 -3.27 0.13
C SER A 141 -16.00 -3.83 -1.19
N GLU A 142 -15.05 -4.77 -1.17
CA GLU A 142 -14.54 -5.39 -2.37
C GLU A 142 -15.53 -6.37 -3.00
N SER A 143 -15.78 -6.22 -4.28
CA SER A 143 -16.62 -7.16 -5.03
C SER A 143 -15.86 -8.48 -5.28
N LYS A 144 -16.61 -9.59 -5.44
CA LYS A 144 -16.00 -10.86 -5.84
C LYS A 144 -15.22 -10.74 -7.15
N GLN A 145 -15.70 -9.94 -8.10
CA GLN A 145 -15.02 -9.69 -9.37
C GLN A 145 -13.63 -9.04 -9.14
N GLU A 146 -13.56 -8.08 -8.22
CA GLU A 146 -12.28 -7.43 -7.89
C GLU A 146 -11.33 -8.38 -7.17
N LEU A 147 -11.83 -9.23 -6.27
CA LEU A 147 -11.02 -10.28 -5.65
C LEU A 147 -10.50 -11.29 -6.68
N ASP A 148 -11.32 -11.69 -7.63
CA ASP A 148 -10.91 -12.58 -8.72
C ASP A 148 -9.82 -11.92 -9.56
N ARG A 149 -10.00 -10.65 -9.96
CA ARG A 149 -9.04 -9.87 -10.72
C ARG A 149 -7.69 -9.76 -10.00
N PHE A 150 -7.70 -9.53 -8.69
CA PHE A 150 -6.49 -9.51 -7.87
C PHE A 150 -5.78 -10.87 -7.85
N CYS A 151 -6.54 -11.95 -7.61
CA CYS A 151 -5.97 -13.29 -7.61
C CYS A 151 -5.37 -13.67 -8.98
N GLU A 152 -6.04 -13.33 -10.08
CA GLU A 152 -5.54 -13.55 -11.44
C GLU A 152 -4.25 -12.77 -11.70
N ALA A 153 -4.17 -11.51 -11.24
CA ALA A 153 -2.95 -10.71 -11.34
C ALA A 153 -1.79 -11.37 -10.56
N MET A 154 -2.03 -11.82 -9.35
CA MET A 154 -1.02 -12.51 -8.54
C MET A 154 -0.56 -13.83 -9.19
N LEU A 155 -1.49 -14.64 -9.70
CA LEU A 155 -1.16 -15.88 -10.39
C LEU A 155 -0.36 -15.63 -11.67
N SER A 156 -0.71 -14.62 -12.45
CA SER A 156 0.05 -14.21 -13.63
C SER A 156 1.47 -13.73 -13.27
N ILE A 157 1.61 -12.98 -12.16
CA ILE A 157 2.93 -12.60 -11.62
C ILE A 157 3.71 -13.86 -11.19
N ARG A 158 3.06 -14.87 -10.63
CA ARG A 158 3.72 -16.14 -10.29
C ARG A 158 4.24 -16.86 -11.54
N GLU A 159 3.50 -16.83 -12.64
CA GLU A 159 3.97 -17.36 -13.94
C GLU A 159 5.21 -16.57 -14.43
N GLU A 160 5.22 -15.25 -14.33
CA GLU A 160 6.38 -14.43 -14.67
C GLU A 160 7.61 -14.77 -13.80
N ILE A 161 7.42 -15.08 -12.51
CA ILE A 161 8.48 -15.57 -11.61
C ILE A 161 8.96 -16.96 -12.07
N GLN A 162 8.05 -17.85 -12.46
CA GLN A 162 8.40 -19.17 -12.95
C GLN A 162 9.24 -19.11 -14.24
N GLU A 163 8.96 -18.17 -15.14
CA GLU A 163 9.81 -17.96 -16.32
C GLU A 163 11.27 -17.66 -15.95
N ILE A 164 11.49 -16.92 -14.85
CA ILE A 164 12.84 -16.63 -14.36
C ILE A 164 13.47 -17.89 -13.72
N GLU A 165 12.69 -18.65 -12.95
CA GLU A 165 13.14 -19.92 -12.34
C GLU A 165 13.57 -20.94 -13.40
N ASP A 166 12.83 -21.02 -14.50
CA ASP A 166 13.10 -21.93 -15.63
C ASP A 166 14.22 -21.43 -16.55
N GLY A 167 14.73 -20.21 -16.33
CA GLY A 167 15.76 -19.59 -17.17
C GLY A 167 15.24 -19.07 -18.52
N ASN A 168 13.92 -18.91 -18.65
CA ASN A 168 13.26 -18.35 -19.85
C ASN A 168 13.20 -16.82 -19.83
N ALA A 169 13.44 -16.20 -18.66
CA ALA A 169 13.56 -14.75 -18.50
C ALA A 169 14.87 -14.40 -17.77
N ASP A 170 15.43 -13.24 -18.10
CA ASP A 170 16.67 -12.76 -17.47
C ASP A 170 16.42 -12.35 -16.01
N LYS A 171 17.39 -12.61 -15.12
CA LYS A 171 17.25 -12.32 -13.69
C LYS A 171 17.31 -10.84 -13.34
N ALA A 172 18.00 -10.04 -14.16
CA ALA A 172 18.21 -8.62 -13.93
C ALA A 172 17.32 -7.73 -14.80
N ASP A 173 17.01 -8.20 -16.03
CA ASP A 173 16.19 -7.46 -17.00
C ASP A 173 14.92 -8.27 -17.35
N ASN A 174 13.87 -8.09 -16.56
CA ASN A 174 12.60 -8.79 -16.71
C ASN A 174 11.42 -7.90 -16.31
N LEU A 175 10.19 -8.38 -16.54
CA LEU A 175 8.95 -7.65 -16.28
C LEU A 175 8.81 -7.16 -14.83
N LEU A 176 9.26 -7.95 -13.85
CA LEU A 176 9.14 -7.58 -12.44
C LEU A 176 10.21 -6.56 -12.03
N LYS A 177 11.46 -6.74 -12.48
CA LYS A 177 12.57 -5.84 -12.15
C LYS A 177 12.39 -4.44 -12.73
N ASN A 178 11.75 -4.32 -13.89
CA ASN A 178 11.53 -3.05 -14.57
C ASN A 178 10.16 -2.41 -14.29
N ALA A 179 9.26 -3.13 -13.61
CA ALA A 179 7.96 -2.58 -13.21
C ALA A 179 8.12 -1.42 -12.20
N PRO A 180 7.20 -0.44 -12.22
CA PRO A 180 6.06 -0.34 -13.10
C PRO A 180 6.41 0.29 -14.45
N HIS A 181 5.68 -0.10 -15.51
CA HIS A 181 5.87 0.40 -16.86
C HIS A 181 4.96 1.59 -17.15
N THR A 182 5.52 2.78 -17.23
CA THR A 182 4.77 4.00 -17.56
C THR A 182 4.42 4.06 -19.04
N MET A 183 3.44 4.89 -19.40
CA MET A 183 3.12 5.16 -20.79
C MET A 183 4.35 5.71 -21.55
N GLU A 184 5.11 6.60 -20.92
CA GLU A 184 6.33 7.18 -21.49
C GLU A 184 7.36 6.10 -21.81
N SER A 185 7.65 5.20 -20.87
CA SER A 185 8.62 4.12 -21.09
C SER A 185 8.21 3.16 -22.20
N VAL A 186 6.91 2.82 -22.28
CA VAL A 186 6.38 1.90 -23.30
C VAL A 186 6.34 2.55 -24.69
N ALA A 187 6.10 3.85 -24.76
CA ALA A 187 6.02 4.60 -26.02
C ALA A 187 7.38 5.09 -26.55
N ALA A 188 8.42 5.08 -25.73
CA ALA A 188 9.77 5.52 -26.13
C ALA A 188 10.36 4.65 -27.25
N ASP A 189 11.21 5.22 -28.09
CA ASP A 189 11.81 4.51 -29.23
C ASP A 189 12.89 3.49 -28.78
N ASP A 190 13.53 3.71 -27.66
CA ASP A 190 14.66 2.94 -27.11
C ASP A 190 14.26 1.76 -26.22
N TRP A 191 13.41 0.88 -26.72
CA TRP A 191 13.04 -0.35 -26.01
C TRP A 191 14.09 -1.43 -26.19
N SER A 192 14.93 -1.63 -25.19
CA SER A 192 16.02 -2.63 -25.21
C SER A 192 15.75 -3.89 -24.40
N HIS A 193 14.59 -4.00 -23.75
CA HIS A 193 14.24 -5.13 -22.89
C HIS A 193 13.98 -6.42 -23.69
N PRO A 194 14.30 -7.62 -23.13
CA PRO A 194 14.13 -8.89 -23.81
C PRO A 194 12.66 -9.36 -23.89
N TYR A 195 11.72 -8.58 -23.40
CA TYR A 195 10.27 -8.84 -23.45
C TYR A 195 9.53 -7.75 -24.24
N SER A 196 8.33 -8.05 -24.72
CA SER A 196 7.58 -7.12 -25.55
C SER A 196 6.93 -5.98 -24.73
N ARG A 197 6.77 -4.82 -25.37
CA ARG A 197 5.98 -3.69 -24.84
C ARG A 197 4.54 -4.11 -24.50
N GLU A 198 3.98 -5.03 -25.28
CA GLU A 198 2.64 -5.55 -25.06
C GLU A 198 2.55 -6.30 -23.72
N ARG A 199 3.49 -7.20 -23.41
CA ARG A 199 3.54 -7.90 -22.11
C ARG A 199 3.79 -6.94 -20.95
N ALA A 200 4.60 -5.91 -21.17
CA ALA A 200 4.86 -4.87 -20.16
C ALA A 200 3.57 -4.10 -19.80
N ALA A 201 2.88 -3.59 -20.82
CA ALA A 201 1.74 -2.70 -20.66
C ALA A 201 0.42 -3.42 -20.39
N PHE A 202 0.19 -4.57 -21.03
CA PHE A 202 -1.09 -5.28 -21.06
C PHE A 202 -0.92 -6.74 -20.70
N PRO A 203 -0.54 -7.04 -19.44
CA PRO A 203 -0.28 -8.43 -19.02
C PRO A 203 -1.51 -9.35 -19.09
N THR A 204 -2.73 -8.79 -19.00
CA THR A 204 -3.98 -9.54 -19.14
C THR A 204 -4.93 -8.87 -20.14
N LYS A 205 -5.98 -9.60 -20.55
CA LYS A 205 -7.04 -9.02 -21.37
C LYS A 205 -7.73 -7.84 -20.67
N GLU A 206 -7.99 -7.97 -19.38
CA GLU A 206 -8.64 -6.92 -18.60
C GLU A 206 -7.80 -5.63 -18.55
N THR A 207 -6.49 -5.76 -18.35
CA THR A 207 -5.60 -4.59 -18.38
C THR A 207 -5.54 -3.92 -19.75
N ARG A 208 -5.86 -4.64 -20.83
CA ARG A 208 -5.99 -4.05 -22.17
C ARG A 208 -7.27 -3.24 -22.31
N ASP A 209 -8.39 -3.78 -21.81
CA ASP A 209 -9.70 -3.17 -21.93
C ASP A 209 -9.87 -1.98 -20.98
N HIS A 210 -9.19 -2.02 -19.81
CA HIS A 210 -9.32 -1.06 -18.70
C HIS A 210 -7.96 -0.62 -18.14
N LYS A 211 -7.04 -0.18 -19.02
CA LYS A 211 -5.69 0.19 -18.59
C LYS A 211 -5.66 1.42 -17.69
N SER A 212 -5.09 1.23 -16.50
CA SER A 212 -4.62 2.30 -15.64
C SER A 212 -3.10 2.40 -15.76
N TRP A 213 -2.59 3.54 -16.23
CA TRP A 213 -1.15 3.73 -16.40
C TRP A 213 -0.48 4.19 -15.12
N PRO A 214 0.61 3.54 -14.68
CA PRO A 214 1.47 4.10 -13.65
C PRO A 214 2.01 5.46 -14.11
N THR A 215 1.97 6.45 -13.22
CA THR A 215 2.42 7.81 -13.54
C THR A 215 3.93 7.99 -13.38
N VAL A 216 4.55 7.14 -12.58
CA VAL A 216 6.00 7.20 -12.25
C VAL A 216 6.58 5.80 -12.40
N GLY A 217 7.76 5.70 -13.00
CA GLY A 217 8.54 4.46 -13.07
C GLY A 217 9.12 4.07 -11.70
N ARG A 218 10.07 3.12 -11.70
CA ARG A 218 10.69 2.67 -10.45
C ARG A 218 11.52 3.79 -9.81
N VAL A 219 11.25 4.04 -8.54
CA VAL A 219 11.98 5.00 -7.72
C VAL A 219 12.92 4.22 -6.79
N GLU A 220 14.18 4.64 -6.72
CA GLU A 220 15.16 4.11 -5.77
C GLU A 220 14.97 4.77 -4.38
N GLY A 221 13.93 4.36 -3.65
CA GLY A 221 13.52 4.96 -2.37
C GLY A 221 14.67 4.99 -1.35
N ALA A 222 15.38 3.89 -1.19
CA ALA A 222 16.50 3.80 -0.24
C ALA A 222 17.67 4.75 -0.59
N TYR A 223 17.90 4.99 -1.88
CA TYR A 223 18.88 5.98 -2.31
C TYR A 223 18.36 7.40 -2.01
N GLY A 224 17.11 7.69 -2.36
CA GLY A 224 16.50 8.99 -2.11
C GLY A 224 16.51 9.37 -0.63
N ASP A 225 16.16 8.44 0.25
CA ASP A 225 16.15 8.66 1.71
C ASP A 225 17.54 8.99 2.28
N ARG A 226 18.61 8.48 1.67
CA ARG A 226 20.00 8.71 2.09
C ARG A 226 20.65 9.91 1.41
N ASN A 227 20.06 10.38 0.32
CA ASN A 227 20.60 11.47 -0.51
C ASN A 227 19.54 12.55 -0.70
N LEU A 228 19.10 13.14 0.40
CA LEU A 228 18.11 14.20 0.38
C LEU A 228 18.65 15.42 -0.39
N ILE A 229 17.88 15.88 -1.37
CA ILE A 229 18.13 17.12 -2.08
C ILE A 229 17.11 18.15 -1.62
N CYS A 230 17.58 19.18 -0.90
CA CYS A 230 16.75 20.32 -0.55
C CYS A 230 16.86 21.38 -1.64
N THR A 231 15.74 21.59 -2.36
CA THR A 231 15.63 22.66 -3.36
C THR A 231 14.99 23.93 -2.81
N CYS A 232 14.59 23.93 -1.54
CA CYS A 232 14.10 25.13 -0.89
C CYS A 232 15.24 26.14 -0.77
N GLN A 233 14.99 27.37 -1.17
CA GLN A 233 15.89 28.46 -0.85
C GLN A 233 15.99 28.55 0.66
N SER A 234 17.22 28.80 1.18
CA SER A 234 17.39 29.12 2.58
C SER A 234 16.51 30.34 2.89
N TRP A 235 15.70 30.26 3.94
CA TRP A 235 15.00 31.42 4.45
C TRP A 235 16.03 32.44 4.89
N ASP A 236 16.15 33.53 4.15
CA ASP A 236 16.97 34.67 4.52
C ASP A 236 16.06 35.66 5.23
N ALA A 237 16.12 35.71 6.56
CA ALA A 237 15.29 36.61 7.35
C ALA A 237 15.54 38.09 6.99
N ASP A 238 16.75 38.39 6.53
CA ASP A 238 17.17 39.74 6.15
C ASP A 238 16.60 40.21 4.79
N ALA A 239 16.13 39.28 3.95
CA ALA A 239 15.51 39.63 2.66
C ALA A 239 14.07 40.16 2.79
N TYR A 240 13.43 39.97 3.94
CA TYR A 240 12.04 40.42 4.17
C TYR A 240 11.93 41.83 4.74
N ASP A 241 13.00 42.36 5.32
CA ASP A 241 13.05 43.72 5.88
C ASP A 241 13.47 44.81 4.86
N ALA A 242 13.80 44.40 3.61
CA ALA A 242 14.31 45.33 2.59
C ALA A 242 13.22 46.10 1.81
N ASP A 243 11.95 45.71 1.89
CA ASP A 243 10.84 46.32 1.15
C ASP A 243 9.82 47.05 2.05
N SER A 244 10.20 47.44 3.25
CA SER A 244 9.33 48.22 4.18
C SER A 244 9.76 49.68 4.39
N ASP A 245 10.12 50.38 3.28
CA ASP A 245 10.25 51.81 3.26
C ASP A 245 9.37 52.46 2.17
#